data_43409f251de8ca64dae4ee3f19b8c4af
#
_entry.id   43409f251de8ca64dae4ee3f19b8c4af
#
_cell.length_a   1.000
_cell.length_b   1.000
_cell.length_c   1.000
_cell.angle_alpha   90.00
_cell.angle_beta   90.00
_cell.angle_gamma   90.00
#
_symmetry.space_group_name_H-M   'P 1'
#
loop_
_entity.id
_entity.type
_entity.pdbx_description
1 polymer ?
#
loop_
_entity_poly.entity_id
_entity_poly.type
_entity_poly.pdbx_seq_one_letter_code
_entity_poly.pdbx_strand_id
1 'polypeptide(L)'
;MYQKFTAILAGAVISLGLSAQSNGLTDTSRSRHAVMSNTPLGAVKWTGGFWGERFNVYSGTSLQSMWDTWSNPDVSHGFRNFEIAAGTCPGEHWGPPFHDGDMYKWLEAVAAVYAVNKDPELDALMDKFIGQVVKAQREDGYIHTPVIIDECNRGVDTHAFHKDQTVVGTKVGAEDEKGAFANRLNFETYNLGHL
;
A
#
# COMPACT_ATOMS: atom_id res chain seq x y z
N MET A 1 67.93 -25.00 19.37
CA MET A 1 67.63 -23.63 18.87
C MET A 1 66.46 -23.74 17.89
N TYR A 2 65.22 -23.58 18.36
CA TYR A 2 64.03 -23.73 17.56
C TYR A 2 63.46 -22.34 17.29
N GLN A 3 63.50 -21.89 16.03
CA GLN A 3 62.82 -20.68 15.61
C GLN A 3 61.33 -20.96 15.38
N LYS A 4 60.48 -20.29 16.12
CA LYS A 4 59.02 -20.29 15.88
C LYS A 4 58.69 -19.26 14.82
N PHE A 5 58.20 -19.74 13.68
CA PHE A 5 57.57 -18.87 12.69
C PHE A 5 56.15 -18.56 13.11
N THR A 6 55.90 -17.31 13.41
CA THR A 6 54.55 -16.81 13.65
C THR A 6 54.01 -16.30 12.32
N ALA A 7 53.06 -17.04 11.73
CA ALA A 7 52.33 -16.61 10.55
C ALA A 7 51.26 -15.61 10.97
N ILE A 8 51.38 -14.36 10.55
CA ILE A 8 50.31 -13.34 10.69
C ILE A 8 49.38 -13.50 9.52
N LEU A 9 48.19 -14.04 9.79
CA LEU A 9 47.07 -14.08 8.83
C LEU A 9 46.43 -12.68 8.82
N ALA A 10 46.73 -11.86 7.82
CA ALA A 10 46.02 -10.61 7.58
C ALA A 10 44.70 -10.94 6.90
N GLY A 11 43.62 -11.00 7.69
CA GLY A 11 42.26 -11.11 7.18
C GLY A 11 41.83 -9.81 6.52
N ALA A 12 41.81 -9.78 5.19
CA ALA A 12 41.17 -8.70 4.46
C ALA A 12 39.63 -8.82 4.65
N VAL A 13 39.08 -7.98 5.52
CA VAL A 13 37.64 -7.78 5.60
C VAL A 13 37.22 -6.99 4.36
N ILE A 14 36.74 -7.69 3.34
CA ILE A 14 36.07 -7.06 2.21
C ILE A 14 34.68 -6.70 2.75
N SER A 15 34.50 -5.47 3.20
CA SER A 15 33.20 -4.87 3.42
C SER A 15 32.57 -4.70 2.03
N LEU A 16 31.76 -5.67 1.63
CA LEU A 16 30.77 -5.48 0.58
C LEU A 16 29.77 -4.44 1.11
N GLY A 17 30.06 -3.18 0.81
CA GLY A 17 29.06 -2.13 0.93
C GLY A 17 27.90 -2.51 0.02
N LEU A 18 26.86 -3.11 0.57
CA LEU A 18 25.54 -3.08 -0.04
C LEU A 18 25.15 -1.61 -0.07
N SER A 19 25.52 -0.92 -1.15
CA SER A 19 24.85 0.30 -1.54
C SER A 19 23.42 -0.11 -1.79
N ALA A 20 22.54 0.14 -0.82
CA ALA A 20 21.12 0.19 -1.08
C ALA A 20 20.96 1.29 -2.15
N GLN A 21 20.95 0.88 -3.40
CA GLN A 21 20.69 1.77 -4.51
C GLN A 21 19.23 2.19 -4.30
N SER A 22 19.03 3.41 -3.82
CA SER A 22 17.70 3.99 -3.68
C SER A 22 17.16 4.17 -5.09
N ASN A 23 16.43 3.17 -5.54
CA ASN A 23 15.85 3.17 -6.86
C ASN A 23 14.77 4.26 -6.91
N GLY A 24 14.65 4.95 -8.04
CA GLY A 24 13.50 5.80 -8.30
C GLY A 24 12.22 4.97 -8.39
N LEU A 25 11.11 5.60 -8.79
CA LEU A 25 9.80 4.94 -8.93
C LEU A 25 9.82 3.74 -9.89
N THR A 26 10.73 3.72 -10.83
CA THR A 26 10.88 2.61 -11.78
C THR A 26 12.32 2.12 -11.82
N ASP A 27 12.51 0.81 -11.80
CA ASP A 27 13.81 0.19 -12.00
C ASP A 27 14.00 -0.20 -13.47
N THR A 28 14.85 0.56 -14.17
CA THR A 28 15.21 0.31 -15.57
C THR A 28 16.52 -0.46 -15.73
N SER A 29 17.15 -0.91 -14.65
CA SER A 29 18.48 -1.57 -14.67
C SER A 29 18.52 -2.84 -15.51
N ARG A 30 17.39 -3.54 -15.66
CA ARG A 30 17.26 -4.75 -16.46
C ARG A 30 16.84 -4.50 -17.93
N SER A 31 16.53 -3.27 -18.29
CA SER A 31 16.13 -2.95 -19.66
C SER A 31 17.36 -2.88 -20.58
N ARG A 32 17.32 -3.61 -21.69
CA ARG A 32 18.35 -3.54 -22.73
C ARG A 32 18.31 -2.26 -23.55
N HIS A 33 17.23 -1.49 -23.43
CA HIS A 33 16.95 -0.29 -24.24
C HIS A 33 16.99 1.01 -23.43
N ALA A 34 16.95 0.93 -22.09
CA ALA A 34 17.02 2.12 -21.25
C ALA A 34 18.45 2.64 -21.18
N VAL A 35 18.64 3.86 -21.67
CA VAL A 35 19.92 4.59 -21.59
C VAL A 35 19.95 5.61 -20.44
N MET A 36 18.80 5.80 -19.78
CA MET A 36 18.64 6.70 -18.64
C MET A 36 18.03 5.95 -17.45
N SER A 37 18.39 6.36 -16.25
CA SER A 37 17.82 5.88 -14.99
C SER A 37 17.10 7.01 -14.27
N ASN A 38 16.10 6.66 -13.46
CA ASN A 38 15.43 7.63 -12.62
C ASN A 38 16.36 8.15 -11.52
N THR A 39 16.19 9.42 -11.20
CA THR A 39 16.78 9.99 -9.99
C THR A 39 16.07 9.41 -8.77
N PRO A 40 16.79 8.97 -7.72
CA PRO A 40 16.17 8.54 -6.47
C PRO A 40 15.28 9.63 -5.88
N LEU A 41 14.11 9.27 -5.34
CA LEU A 41 13.14 10.22 -4.78
C LEU A 41 13.74 11.15 -3.74
N GLY A 42 14.61 10.66 -2.87
CA GLY A 42 15.27 11.45 -1.82
C GLY A 42 16.48 12.26 -2.29
N ALA A 43 16.90 12.15 -3.56
CA ALA A 43 18.08 12.86 -4.08
C ALA A 43 17.81 14.33 -4.41
N VAL A 44 16.54 14.72 -4.56
CA VAL A 44 16.11 16.09 -4.84
C VAL A 44 15.20 16.57 -3.72
N LYS A 45 15.49 17.75 -3.18
CA LYS A 45 14.67 18.39 -2.14
C LYS A 45 14.27 19.79 -2.57
N TRP A 46 13.01 20.12 -2.40
CA TRP A 46 12.54 21.49 -2.54
C TRP A 46 12.88 22.27 -1.27
N THR A 47 13.72 23.29 -1.38
CA THR A 47 14.18 24.08 -0.24
C THR A 47 13.34 25.34 0.00
N GLY A 48 12.39 25.66 -0.88
CA GLY A 48 11.50 26.81 -0.76
C GLY A 48 10.71 27.09 -2.03
N GLY A 49 10.05 28.24 -2.07
CA GLY A 49 9.19 28.70 -3.16
C GLY A 49 7.92 27.85 -3.32
N PHE A 50 7.20 28.07 -4.39
CA PHE A 50 5.90 27.45 -4.65
C PHE A 50 5.88 25.91 -4.45
N TRP A 51 6.83 25.20 -5.00
CA TRP A 51 6.87 23.74 -4.90
C TRP A 51 7.22 23.24 -3.49
N GLY A 52 8.12 23.95 -2.79
CA GLY A 52 8.44 23.64 -1.39
C GLY A 52 7.24 23.83 -0.48
N GLU A 53 6.49 24.92 -0.66
CA GLU A 53 5.25 25.18 0.08
C GLU A 53 4.18 24.11 -0.20
N ARG A 54 3.98 23.73 -1.46
CA ARG A 54 3.04 22.65 -1.84
C ARG A 54 3.43 21.31 -1.25
N PHE A 55 4.70 20.97 -1.29
CA PHE A 55 5.20 19.74 -0.67
C PHE A 55 4.97 19.73 0.83
N ASN A 56 5.18 20.83 1.52
CA ASN A 56 4.94 20.95 2.97
C ASN A 56 3.46 20.79 3.32
N VAL A 57 2.55 21.39 2.55
CA VAL A 57 1.09 21.21 2.73
C VAL A 57 0.71 19.75 2.48
N TYR A 58 1.24 19.16 1.41
CA TYR A 58 0.92 17.80 1.03
C TYR A 58 1.42 16.79 2.08
N SER A 59 2.68 16.89 2.48
CA SER A 59 3.29 15.98 3.45
C SER A 59 2.79 16.16 4.87
N GLY A 60 2.54 17.42 5.30
CA GLY A 60 2.16 17.72 6.67
C GLY A 60 0.66 17.74 6.94
N THR A 61 -0.19 17.81 5.90
CA THR A 61 -1.64 17.96 6.11
C THR A 61 -2.46 17.05 5.21
N SER A 62 -2.19 17.03 3.88
CA SER A 62 -3.10 16.37 2.95
C SER A 62 -3.14 14.86 3.14
N LEU A 63 -1.99 14.21 3.32
CA LEU A 63 -1.92 12.75 3.49
C LEU A 63 -2.63 12.30 4.77
N GLN A 64 -2.47 13.04 5.87
CA GLN A 64 -3.14 12.76 7.13
C GLN A 64 -4.66 12.98 7.00
N SER A 65 -5.08 14.08 6.41
CA SER A 65 -6.51 14.38 6.19
C SER A 65 -7.19 13.32 5.31
N MET A 66 -6.50 12.81 4.30
CA MET A 66 -7.00 11.69 3.48
C MET A 66 -7.12 10.41 4.31
N TRP A 67 -6.10 10.10 5.12
CA TRP A 67 -6.15 8.97 6.03
C TRP A 67 -7.33 9.08 7.01
N ASP A 68 -7.50 10.22 7.65
CA ASP A 68 -8.60 10.47 8.61
C ASP A 68 -9.97 10.28 7.96
N THR A 69 -10.10 10.69 6.69
CA THR A 69 -11.32 10.50 5.92
C THR A 69 -11.57 9.02 5.61
N TRP A 70 -10.56 8.32 5.08
CA TRP A 70 -10.71 6.94 4.62
C TRP A 70 -10.71 5.89 5.73
N SER A 71 -10.12 6.21 6.88
CA SER A 71 -10.15 5.35 8.07
C SER A 71 -11.38 5.58 8.96
N ASN A 72 -12.14 6.65 8.72
CA ASN A 72 -13.39 6.92 9.44
C ASN A 72 -14.56 6.17 8.78
N PRO A 73 -15.12 5.12 9.43
CA PRO A 73 -16.20 4.31 8.87
C PRO A 73 -17.52 5.07 8.67
N ASP A 74 -17.71 6.22 9.33
CA ASP A 74 -18.90 7.06 9.15
C ASP A 74 -18.82 7.91 7.87
N VAL A 75 -17.62 8.05 7.29
CA VAL A 75 -17.36 8.89 6.12
C VAL A 75 -16.98 8.04 4.91
N SER A 76 -16.13 7.04 5.10
CA SER A 76 -15.62 6.18 4.03
C SER A 76 -15.36 4.77 4.53
N HIS A 77 -15.60 3.78 3.69
CA HIS A 77 -15.25 2.40 3.97
C HIS A 77 -13.91 1.98 3.34
N GLY A 78 -13.12 2.88 2.82
CA GLY A 78 -11.86 2.57 2.16
C GLY A 78 -10.98 1.63 3.00
N PHE A 79 -10.58 2.06 4.18
CA PHE A 79 -9.79 1.22 5.10
C PHE A 79 -10.62 0.10 5.75
N ARG A 80 -11.89 0.38 6.09
CA ARG A 80 -12.79 -0.59 6.71
C ARG A 80 -13.00 -1.84 5.88
N ASN A 81 -13.08 -1.72 4.56
CA ASN A 81 -13.19 -2.86 3.65
C ASN A 81 -11.99 -3.82 3.78
N PHE A 82 -10.77 -3.29 3.97
CA PHE A 82 -9.61 -4.14 4.25
C PHE A 82 -9.67 -4.82 5.62
N GLU A 83 -10.18 -4.13 6.64
CA GLU A 83 -10.40 -4.75 7.96
C GLU A 83 -11.41 -5.90 7.90
N ILE A 84 -12.50 -5.72 7.12
CA ILE A 84 -13.51 -6.76 6.92
C ILE A 84 -12.93 -7.92 6.11
N ALA A 85 -12.26 -7.64 4.98
CA ALA A 85 -11.62 -8.66 4.16
C ALA A 85 -10.54 -9.45 4.92
N ALA A 86 -9.84 -8.79 5.85
CA ALA A 86 -8.85 -9.40 6.75
C ALA A 86 -9.50 -10.21 7.89
N GLY A 87 -10.83 -10.22 8.03
CA GLY A 87 -11.53 -10.88 9.12
C GLY A 87 -11.33 -10.24 10.50
N THR A 88 -10.82 -9.01 10.56
CA THR A 88 -10.59 -8.30 11.83
C THR A 88 -11.85 -7.67 12.39
N CYS A 89 -12.87 -7.50 11.57
CA CYS A 89 -14.21 -7.08 11.98
C CYS A 89 -15.28 -7.63 11.02
N PRO A 90 -16.51 -7.82 11.47
CA PRO A 90 -17.63 -8.20 10.61
C PRO A 90 -18.10 -7.00 9.77
N GLY A 91 -18.71 -7.28 8.65
CA GLY A 91 -19.31 -6.26 7.80
C GLY A 91 -19.54 -6.70 6.37
N GLU A 92 -20.10 -5.79 5.58
CA GLU A 92 -20.22 -5.92 4.14
C GLU A 92 -19.32 -4.89 3.44
N HIS A 93 -19.00 -5.15 2.18
CA HIS A 93 -18.31 -4.19 1.34
C HIS A 93 -19.18 -2.96 1.06
N TRP A 94 -18.58 -1.77 1.20
CA TRP A 94 -19.22 -0.50 0.91
C TRP A 94 -18.37 0.37 0.01
N GLY A 95 -19.04 1.08 -0.88
CA GLY A 95 -18.40 2.01 -1.80
C GLY A 95 -18.15 1.41 -3.19
N PRO A 96 -17.55 2.19 -4.08
CA PRO A 96 -17.29 1.76 -5.45
C PRO A 96 -16.20 0.66 -5.49
N PRO A 97 -16.18 -0.17 -6.56
CA PRO A 97 -15.25 -1.29 -6.67
C PRO A 97 -13.79 -0.87 -6.82
N PHE A 98 -13.54 0.39 -7.12
CA PHE A 98 -12.19 0.94 -7.23
C PHE A 98 -11.62 1.50 -5.91
N HIS A 99 -12.34 1.41 -4.79
CA HIS A 99 -11.89 1.91 -3.48
C HIS A 99 -10.55 1.31 -3.04
N ASP A 100 -10.30 0.04 -3.34
CA ASP A 100 -9.01 -0.59 -3.05
C ASP A 100 -7.87 0.17 -3.75
N GLY A 101 -8.07 0.52 -5.03
CA GLY A 101 -7.11 1.31 -5.79
C GLY A 101 -6.87 2.71 -5.23
N ASP A 102 -7.88 3.35 -4.62
CA ASP A 102 -7.70 4.65 -3.99
C ASP A 102 -6.84 4.55 -2.73
N MET A 103 -7.00 3.48 -1.95
CA MET A 103 -6.14 3.19 -0.80
C MET A 103 -4.70 2.89 -1.23
N TYR A 104 -4.49 2.14 -2.32
CA TYR A 104 -3.16 1.86 -2.86
C TYR A 104 -2.46 3.13 -3.38
N LYS A 105 -3.19 4.01 -4.07
CA LYS A 105 -2.66 5.33 -4.50
C LYS A 105 -2.26 6.20 -3.31
N TRP A 106 -3.05 6.17 -2.25
CA TRP A 106 -2.68 6.85 -1.02
C TRP A 106 -1.38 6.26 -0.43
N LEU A 107 -1.25 4.93 -0.37
CA LEU A 107 -0.04 4.26 0.09
C LEU A 107 1.18 4.66 -0.75
N GLU A 108 1.05 4.65 -2.08
CA GLU A 108 2.10 5.09 -3.01
C GLU A 108 2.53 6.54 -2.71
N ALA A 109 1.56 7.43 -2.52
CA ALA A 109 1.81 8.82 -2.20
C ALA A 109 2.53 9.01 -0.85
N VAL A 110 2.12 8.28 0.19
CA VAL A 110 2.78 8.27 1.50
C VAL A 110 4.20 7.74 1.38
N ALA A 111 4.41 6.64 0.67
CA ALA A 111 5.72 6.05 0.46
C ALA A 111 6.68 7.02 -0.28
N ALA A 112 6.17 7.75 -1.28
CA ALA A 112 6.94 8.77 -1.99
C ALA A 112 7.37 9.93 -1.07
N VAL A 113 6.49 10.41 -0.19
CA VAL A 113 6.82 11.44 0.79
C VAL A 113 7.80 10.92 1.84
N TYR A 114 7.55 9.72 2.36
CA TYR A 114 8.46 9.06 3.30
C TYR A 114 9.87 8.85 2.73
N ALA A 115 9.98 8.55 1.45
CA ALA A 115 11.29 8.44 0.78
C ALA A 115 12.11 9.75 0.88
N VAL A 116 11.45 10.89 0.97
CA VAL A 116 12.06 12.23 1.05
C VAL A 116 12.34 12.67 2.49
N ASN A 117 11.36 12.52 3.39
CA ASN A 117 11.41 13.12 4.73
C ASN A 117 11.69 12.13 5.87
N LYS A 118 11.47 10.83 5.64
CA LYS A 118 11.65 9.75 6.64
C LYS A 118 10.81 9.96 7.92
N ASP A 119 9.61 10.48 7.75
CA ASP A 119 8.69 10.73 8.85
C ASP A 119 8.19 9.42 9.47
N PRO A 120 8.46 9.15 10.77
CA PRO A 120 8.07 7.92 11.42
C PRO A 120 6.55 7.76 11.60
N GLU A 121 5.78 8.83 11.59
CA GLU A 121 4.32 8.77 11.66
C GLU A 121 3.74 8.23 10.34
N LEU A 122 4.31 8.65 9.21
CA LEU A 122 3.93 8.11 7.90
C LEU A 122 4.33 6.63 7.76
N ASP A 123 5.48 6.25 8.30
CA ASP A 123 5.94 4.85 8.34
C ASP A 123 4.94 3.97 9.09
N ALA A 124 4.54 4.39 10.29
CA ALA A 124 3.56 3.68 11.10
C ALA A 124 2.19 3.56 10.42
N LEU A 125 1.75 4.59 9.68
CA LEU A 125 0.50 4.55 8.90
C LEU A 125 0.59 3.56 7.73
N MET A 126 1.72 3.53 7.02
CA MET A 126 1.96 2.53 5.97
C MET A 126 1.91 1.11 6.54
N ASP A 127 2.63 0.85 7.63
CA ASP A 127 2.66 -0.46 8.29
C ASP A 127 1.26 -0.89 8.73
N LYS A 128 0.47 0.03 9.28
CA LYS A 128 -0.91 -0.23 9.67
C LYS A 128 -1.77 -0.68 8.48
N PHE A 129 -1.67 0.00 7.34
CA PHE A 129 -2.43 -0.36 6.14
C PHE A 129 -1.90 -1.64 5.51
N ILE A 130 -0.59 -1.76 5.29
CA ILE A 130 0.06 -2.95 4.75
C ILE A 130 -0.30 -4.19 5.59
N GLY A 131 -0.33 -4.05 6.91
CA GLY A 131 -0.72 -5.13 7.81
C GLY A 131 -2.14 -5.64 7.59
N GLN A 132 -3.08 -4.81 7.13
CA GLN A 132 -4.43 -5.25 6.74
C GLN A 132 -4.43 -5.88 5.34
N VAL A 133 -3.70 -5.31 4.39
CA VAL A 133 -3.55 -5.87 3.04
C VAL A 133 -3.01 -7.30 3.10
N VAL A 134 -1.93 -7.52 3.87
CA VAL A 134 -1.31 -8.85 4.05
C VAL A 134 -2.30 -9.86 4.64
N LYS A 135 -3.13 -9.45 5.61
CA LYS A 135 -4.14 -10.33 6.21
C LYS A 135 -5.31 -10.61 5.29
N ALA A 136 -5.70 -9.62 4.46
CA ALA A 136 -6.79 -9.75 3.51
C ALA A 136 -6.39 -10.58 2.28
N GLN A 137 -5.10 -10.61 1.93
CA GLN A 137 -4.61 -11.35 0.78
C GLN A 137 -4.81 -12.86 0.96
N ARG A 138 -5.38 -13.52 -0.06
CA ARG A 138 -5.57 -14.96 -0.08
C ARG A 138 -4.24 -15.70 -0.28
N GLU A 139 -4.23 -16.99 0.05
CA GLU A 139 -3.04 -17.86 -0.13
C GLU A 139 -2.56 -17.94 -1.58
N ASP A 140 -3.47 -17.80 -2.55
CA ASP A 140 -3.16 -17.76 -3.97
C ASP A 140 -2.61 -16.39 -4.46
N GLY A 141 -2.49 -15.41 -3.55
CA GLY A 141 -2.01 -14.07 -3.83
C GLY A 141 -3.11 -13.10 -4.27
N TYR A 142 -4.35 -13.55 -4.42
CA TYR A 142 -5.47 -12.69 -4.82
C TYR A 142 -5.79 -11.66 -3.73
N ILE A 143 -6.06 -10.42 -4.16
CA ILE A 143 -6.46 -9.31 -3.31
C ILE A 143 -7.44 -8.41 -4.03
N HIS A 144 -8.68 -8.37 -3.55
CA HIS A 144 -9.73 -7.43 -3.96
C HIS A 144 -10.86 -7.51 -2.93
N THR A 145 -11.02 -6.45 -2.14
CA THR A 145 -11.90 -6.48 -0.97
C THR A 145 -13.36 -6.81 -1.28
N PRO A 146 -13.98 -6.29 -2.38
CA PRO A 146 -15.38 -6.62 -2.69
C PRO A 146 -15.62 -8.12 -2.85
N VAL A 147 -14.76 -8.81 -3.58
CA VAL A 147 -14.89 -10.26 -3.85
C VAL A 147 -14.59 -11.07 -2.60
N ILE A 148 -13.51 -10.74 -1.88
CA ILE A 148 -13.13 -11.45 -0.65
C ILE A 148 -14.22 -11.35 0.40
N ILE A 149 -14.80 -10.16 0.60
CA ILE A 149 -15.89 -9.94 1.56
C ILE A 149 -17.15 -10.71 1.16
N ASP A 150 -17.53 -10.70 -0.13
CA ASP A 150 -18.66 -11.49 -0.62
C ASP A 150 -18.46 -12.99 -0.38
N GLU A 151 -17.25 -13.49 -0.61
CA GLU A 151 -16.91 -14.88 -0.35
C GLU A 151 -16.96 -15.24 1.13
N CYS A 152 -16.43 -14.38 2.00
CA CYS A 152 -16.47 -14.58 3.46
C CYS A 152 -17.90 -14.55 4.02
N ASN A 153 -18.79 -13.75 3.42
CA ASN A 153 -20.16 -13.59 3.88
C ASN A 153 -21.15 -14.61 3.29
N ARG A 154 -20.69 -15.55 2.46
CA ARG A 154 -21.58 -16.59 1.90
C ARG A 154 -22.22 -17.42 3.02
N GLY A 155 -23.56 -17.37 3.08
CA GLY A 155 -24.34 -18.08 4.11
C GLY A 155 -24.42 -17.36 5.46
N VAL A 156 -23.91 -16.16 5.58
CA VAL A 156 -24.02 -15.30 6.76
C VAL A 156 -25.23 -14.37 6.60
N ASP A 157 -26.05 -14.21 7.66
CA ASP A 157 -27.08 -13.18 7.69
C ASP A 157 -26.45 -11.81 7.90
N THR A 158 -26.26 -11.08 6.80
CA THR A 158 -25.62 -9.77 6.81
C THR A 158 -26.58 -8.63 7.19
N HIS A 159 -27.88 -8.87 7.32
CA HIS A 159 -28.85 -7.86 7.75
C HIS A 159 -28.53 -7.27 9.13
N ALA A 160 -27.82 -8.03 9.97
CA ALA A 160 -27.38 -7.56 11.28
C ALA A 160 -26.32 -6.45 11.21
N PHE A 161 -25.58 -6.33 10.09
CA PHE A 161 -24.50 -5.36 9.92
C PHE A 161 -24.98 -3.95 9.56
N HIS A 162 -26.26 -3.82 9.14
CA HIS A 162 -26.80 -2.57 8.59
C HIS A 162 -27.57 -1.70 9.60
N LYS A 163 -27.71 -2.13 10.84
CA LYS A 163 -28.64 -1.48 11.79
C LYS A 163 -28.32 -0.02 12.10
N ASP A 164 -27.10 0.44 11.88
CA ASP A 164 -26.66 1.78 12.24
C ASP A 164 -25.85 2.51 11.15
N GLN A 165 -25.80 1.98 9.91
CA GLN A 165 -24.95 2.57 8.87
C GLN A 165 -25.75 3.42 7.90
N THR A 166 -25.66 4.74 8.05
CA THR A 166 -26.11 5.76 7.08
C THR A 166 -25.11 5.97 5.94
N VAL A 167 -24.29 4.98 5.61
CA VAL A 167 -23.26 5.15 4.58
C VAL A 167 -23.88 5.10 3.19
N VAL A 168 -23.74 6.21 2.47
CA VAL A 168 -24.09 6.32 1.06
C VAL A 168 -23.03 5.56 0.24
N GLY A 169 -23.23 4.28 0.05
CA GLY A 169 -22.39 3.46 -0.80
C GLY A 169 -23.22 2.73 -1.85
N THR A 170 -22.70 2.58 -3.05
CA THR A 170 -23.28 1.72 -4.06
C THR A 170 -22.80 0.30 -3.82
N LYS A 171 -23.73 -0.64 -3.59
CA LYS A 171 -23.40 -2.07 -3.70
C LYS A 171 -22.83 -2.33 -5.09
N VAL A 172 -21.69 -2.94 -5.15
CA VAL A 172 -21.06 -3.24 -6.42
C VAL A 172 -21.04 -4.74 -6.64
N GLY A 173 -21.50 -5.10 -7.80
CA GLY A 173 -21.53 -6.43 -8.34
C GLY A 173 -22.92 -6.75 -8.88
N ALA A 174 -23.02 -7.10 -10.15
CA ALA A 174 -24.21 -7.78 -10.65
C ALA A 174 -24.29 -9.12 -9.92
N GLU A 175 -25.49 -9.45 -9.42
CA GLU A 175 -25.72 -10.69 -8.65
C GLU A 175 -25.30 -11.97 -9.42
N ASP A 176 -25.16 -11.84 -10.74
CA ASP A 176 -24.90 -12.95 -11.66
C ASP A 176 -23.41 -13.24 -11.95
N GLU A 177 -22.49 -12.32 -11.58
CA GLU A 177 -21.06 -12.45 -11.87
C GLU A 177 -20.24 -12.31 -10.58
N LYS A 178 -20.20 -13.40 -9.80
CA LYS A 178 -19.52 -13.46 -8.50
C LYS A 178 -18.19 -14.21 -8.60
N GLY A 179 -17.18 -13.72 -7.89
CA GLY A 179 -15.89 -14.35 -7.77
C GLY A 179 -14.75 -13.58 -8.46
N ALA A 180 -13.54 -14.09 -8.30
CA ALA A 180 -12.33 -13.46 -8.82
C ALA A 180 -12.37 -13.35 -10.35
N PHE A 181 -12.13 -12.16 -10.87
CA PHE A 181 -12.11 -11.81 -12.30
C PHE A 181 -13.39 -12.14 -13.08
N ALA A 182 -14.51 -12.41 -12.39
CA ALA A 182 -15.76 -12.75 -13.02
C ALA A 182 -16.46 -11.52 -13.64
N ASN A 183 -16.29 -10.35 -13.05
CA ASN A 183 -16.95 -9.12 -13.51
C ASN A 183 -15.92 -8.03 -13.83
N ARG A 184 -15.86 -7.63 -15.11
CA ARG A 184 -14.97 -6.54 -15.59
C ARG A 184 -15.21 -5.19 -14.89
N LEU A 185 -16.39 -4.97 -14.32
CA LEU A 185 -16.74 -3.74 -13.61
C LEU A 185 -16.25 -3.73 -12.15
N ASN A 186 -15.67 -4.82 -11.66
CA ASN A 186 -15.07 -4.87 -10.33
C ASN A 186 -13.72 -4.16 -10.26
N PHE A 187 -13.14 -3.75 -11.37
CA PHE A 187 -11.87 -3.01 -11.43
C PHE A 187 -10.67 -3.74 -10.80
N GLU A 188 -10.68 -5.06 -10.73
CA GLU A 188 -9.63 -5.87 -10.09
C GLU A 188 -8.25 -5.60 -10.68
N THR A 189 -8.14 -5.69 -12.01
CA THR A 189 -6.87 -5.42 -12.72
C THR A 189 -6.42 -3.95 -12.56
N TYR A 190 -7.38 -3.01 -12.52
CA TYR A 190 -7.09 -1.61 -12.25
C TYR A 190 -6.52 -1.42 -10.84
N ASN A 191 -7.16 -2.00 -9.84
CA ASN A 191 -6.72 -1.91 -8.45
C ASN A 191 -5.34 -2.55 -8.26
N LEU A 192 -5.10 -3.74 -8.83
CA LEU A 192 -3.80 -4.42 -8.79
C LEU A 192 -2.68 -3.62 -9.47
N GLY A 193 -3.02 -2.80 -10.46
CA GLY A 193 -2.05 -1.93 -11.12
C GLY A 193 -1.53 -0.79 -10.24
N HIS A 194 -2.17 -0.53 -9.09
CA HIS A 194 -1.76 0.47 -8.09
C HIS A 194 -1.09 -0.14 -6.85
N LEU A 195 -1.15 -1.45 -6.68
CA LEU A 195 -0.48 -2.16 -5.59
C LEU A 195 0.96 -2.49 -5.97
#